data_e852885853a6c3eff8adffb585480c17
#
_entry.id   e852885853a6c3eff8adffb585480c17
#
_cell.length_a   1.000
_cell.length_b   1.000
_cell.length_c   1.000
_cell.angle_alpha   90.00
_cell.angle_beta   90.00
_cell.angle_gamma   90.00
#
_symmetry.space_group_name_H-M   'P 1'
#
loop_
_entity.id
_entity.type
_entity.pdbx_description
1 polymer ?
#
loop_
_entity_poly.entity_id
_entity_poly.type
_entity_poly.pdbx_seq_one_letter_code
_entity_poly.pdbx_strand_id
1 'polypeptide(L)'
;MTQHILKLNNRYFDAVANGIKTFEIRKNDRDYKVGDTLVLKKVDDDGKYLTYADNNLGINLYYEIKVAVIYILTHNEFDGISEGYVALGIRRVGG
;
A
#
# COMPACT_ATOMS: atom_id res chain seq x y z
N MET A 1 4.86 -6.61 15.09
CA MET A 1 4.72 -5.74 13.91
C MET A 1 3.31 -5.80 13.39
N THR A 2 2.80 -4.68 12.93
CA THR A 2 1.41 -4.56 12.55
C THR A 2 1.24 -4.73 11.04
N GLN A 3 0.12 -5.32 10.64
CA GLN A 3 -0.28 -5.42 9.25
C GLN A 3 -1.42 -4.43 9.00
N HIS A 4 -1.27 -3.58 8.00
CA HIS A 4 -2.29 -2.59 7.62
C HIS A 4 -2.86 -2.97 6.26
N ILE A 5 -4.18 -3.12 6.19
CA ILE A 5 -4.86 -3.41 4.92
C ILE A 5 -5.32 -2.09 4.33
N LEU A 6 -4.82 -1.76 3.14
CA LEU A 6 -5.04 -0.47 2.51
C LEU A 6 -5.51 -0.65 1.07
N LYS A 7 -6.32 0.29 0.61
CA LYS A 7 -6.71 0.38 -0.80
C LYS A 7 -5.62 1.09 -1.58
N LEU A 8 -5.29 0.57 -2.76
CA LEU A 8 -4.34 1.20 -3.68
C LEU A 8 -4.99 1.32 -5.06
N ASN A 9 -5.07 2.55 -5.58
CA ASN A 9 -5.65 2.81 -6.89
C ASN A 9 -4.89 2.03 -7.97
N ASN A 10 -5.62 1.52 -8.96
CA ASN A 10 -5.04 0.68 -9.99
C ASN A 10 -3.95 1.38 -10.81
N ARG A 11 -3.99 2.72 -10.92
CA ARG A 11 -2.96 3.46 -11.64
C ARG A 11 -1.57 3.35 -11.01
N TYR A 12 -1.50 3.04 -9.71
CA TYR A 12 -0.23 2.90 -8.99
C TYR A 12 0.12 1.45 -8.69
N PHE A 13 -0.87 0.56 -8.76
CA PHE A 13 -0.71 -0.83 -8.30
C PHE A 13 0.43 -1.54 -9.04
N ASP A 14 0.45 -1.45 -10.37
CA ASP A 14 1.47 -2.15 -11.16
C ASP A 14 2.87 -1.59 -10.91
N ALA A 15 3.00 -0.28 -10.72
CA ALA A 15 4.29 0.33 -10.42
C ALA A 15 4.83 -0.14 -9.07
N VAL A 16 3.98 -0.29 -8.06
CA VAL A 16 4.38 -0.85 -6.77
C VAL A 16 4.70 -2.32 -6.91
N ALA A 17 3.84 -3.08 -7.60
CA ALA A 17 4.05 -4.52 -7.81
C ALA A 17 5.36 -4.82 -8.50
N ASN A 18 5.77 -3.98 -9.45
CA ASN A 18 7.00 -4.15 -10.23
C ASN A 18 8.23 -3.53 -9.56
N GLY A 19 8.09 -2.95 -8.37
CA GLY A 19 9.20 -2.35 -7.65
C GLY A 19 9.66 -1.01 -8.21
N ILE A 20 8.91 -0.41 -9.11
CA ILE A 20 9.25 0.89 -9.72
C ILE A 20 8.89 2.02 -8.76
N LYS A 21 7.70 1.96 -8.16
CA LYS A 21 7.25 2.93 -7.15
C LYS A 21 7.57 2.35 -5.77
N THR A 22 8.47 2.98 -5.05
CA THR A 22 9.02 2.47 -3.79
C THR A 22 8.60 3.31 -2.59
N PHE A 23 7.49 4.02 -2.70
CA PHE A 23 6.95 4.85 -1.63
C PHE A 23 5.43 4.93 -1.71
N GLU A 24 4.81 5.26 -0.58
CA GLU A 24 3.38 5.56 -0.49
C GLU A 24 3.21 6.84 0.31
N ILE A 25 2.33 7.73 -0.17
CA ILE A 25 1.91 8.91 0.59
C ILE A 25 0.51 8.63 1.11
N ARG A 26 0.35 8.65 2.43
CA ARG A 26 -0.88 8.27 3.11
C ARG A 26 -1.23 9.27 4.20
N LYS A 27 -2.52 9.34 4.56
CA LYS A 27 -2.92 10.01 5.80
C LYS A 27 -2.25 9.30 6.97
N ASN A 28 -1.71 10.09 7.91
CA ASN A 28 -1.02 9.55 9.07
C ASN A 28 -2.05 9.19 10.16
N ASP A 29 -2.92 8.25 9.87
CA ASP A 29 -4.05 7.88 10.72
C ASP A 29 -3.98 6.42 11.21
N ARG A 30 -2.85 5.73 11.02
CA ARG A 30 -2.72 4.32 11.35
C ARG A 30 -1.49 3.97 12.16
N ASP A 31 -0.84 4.96 12.76
CA ASP A 31 0.34 4.72 13.60
C ASP A 31 1.36 3.77 12.94
N TYR A 32 1.75 4.10 11.71
CA TYR A 32 2.71 3.30 10.95
C TYR A 32 4.06 3.25 11.65
N LYS A 33 4.69 2.08 11.62
CA LYS A 33 6.03 1.83 12.15
C LYS A 33 6.90 1.16 11.11
N VAL A 34 8.19 1.46 11.13
CA VAL A 34 9.15 0.72 10.32
C VAL A 34 9.09 -0.76 10.71
N GLY A 35 9.02 -1.63 9.72
CA GLY A 35 8.83 -3.06 9.91
C GLY A 35 7.39 -3.53 9.77
N ASP A 36 6.44 -2.60 9.76
CA ASP A 36 5.04 -2.96 9.50
C ASP A 36 4.88 -3.47 8.06
N THR A 37 3.86 -4.27 7.83
CA THR A 37 3.48 -4.75 6.51
C THR A 37 2.24 -4.01 6.04
N LEU A 38 2.27 -3.54 4.79
CA LEU A 38 1.08 -3.03 4.11
C LEU A 38 0.56 -4.10 3.16
N VAL A 39 -0.70 -4.45 3.30
CA VAL A 39 -1.40 -5.31 2.34
C VAL A 39 -2.19 -4.37 1.44
N LEU A 40 -1.69 -4.13 0.24
CA LEU A 40 -2.24 -3.18 -0.70
C LEU A 40 -3.19 -3.90 -1.64
N LYS A 41 -4.47 -3.57 -1.57
CA LYS A 41 -5.51 -4.18 -2.41
C LYS A 41 -5.90 -3.22 -3.52
N LYS A 42 -5.90 -3.72 -4.74
CA LYS A 42 -6.16 -2.94 -5.94
C LYS A 42 -7.61 -2.48 -5.98
N VAL A 43 -7.82 -1.19 -6.22
CA VAL A 43 -9.16 -0.61 -6.37
C VAL A 43 -9.25 0.23 -7.64
N ASP A 44 -10.46 0.44 -8.14
CA ASP A 44 -10.73 1.35 -9.24
C ASP A 44 -10.82 2.80 -8.74
N ASP A 45 -11.11 3.74 -9.66
CA ASP A 45 -11.17 5.16 -9.33
C ASP A 45 -12.30 5.49 -8.35
N ASP A 46 -13.31 4.65 -8.23
CA ASP A 46 -14.40 4.80 -7.28
C ASP A 46 -14.11 4.14 -5.94
N GLY A 47 -12.93 3.56 -5.78
CA GLY A 47 -12.52 2.89 -4.55
C GLY A 47 -13.09 1.48 -4.39
N LYS A 48 -13.62 0.89 -5.47
CA LYS A 48 -14.14 -0.47 -5.44
C LYS A 48 -13.03 -1.47 -5.71
N TYR A 49 -13.04 -2.56 -4.97
CA TYR A 49 -12.05 -3.61 -5.14
C TYR A 49 -12.15 -4.25 -6.52
N LEU A 50 -11.01 -4.38 -7.18
CA LEU A 50 -10.88 -5.17 -8.41
C LEU A 50 -10.59 -6.60 -8.02
N THR A 51 -11.25 -7.54 -8.70
CA THR A 51 -11.14 -8.96 -8.38
C THR A 51 -10.96 -9.76 -9.66
N TYR A 52 -10.55 -11.01 -9.50
CA TYR A 52 -10.47 -11.98 -10.58
C TYR A 52 -11.06 -13.30 -10.10
N ALA A 53 -11.63 -14.06 -11.04
CA ALA A 53 -12.25 -15.33 -10.71
C ALA A 53 -11.20 -16.43 -10.58
N ASP A 54 -11.30 -17.21 -9.51
CA ASP A 54 -10.61 -18.49 -9.39
C ASP A 54 -11.63 -19.59 -9.66
N ASN A 55 -11.58 -20.15 -10.87
CA ASN A 55 -12.57 -21.15 -11.30
C ASN A 55 -12.41 -22.47 -10.55
N ASN A 56 -11.22 -22.78 -10.06
CA ASN A 56 -10.98 -24.00 -9.29
C ASN A 56 -11.63 -23.93 -7.91
N LEU A 57 -11.63 -22.74 -7.31
CA LEU A 57 -12.20 -22.52 -5.98
C LEU A 57 -13.66 -22.02 -6.05
N GLY A 58 -14.10 -21.56 -7.21
CA GLY A 58 -15.45 -21.01 -7.38
C GLY A 58 -15.66 -19.67 -6.65
N ILE A 59 -14.59 -18.91 -6.44
CA ILE A 59 -14.63 -17.64 -5.72
C ILE A 59 -13.92 -16.54 -6.49
N ASN A 60 -14.16 -15.29 -6.09
CA ASN A 60 -13.41 -14.14 -6.58
C ASN A 60 -12.31 -13.79 -5.59
N LEU A 61 -11.13 -13.49 -6.10
CA LEU A 61 -9.97 -13.11 -5.31
C LEU A 61 -9.62 -11.64 -5.57
N TYR A 62 -9.04 -10.99 -4.57
CA TYR A 62 -8.54 -9.63 -4.70
C TYR A 62 -7.15 -9.64 -5.33
N TYR A 63 -6.85 -8.60 -6.13
CA TYR A 63 -5.48 -8.30 -6.47
C TYR A 63 -4.84 -7.61 -5.27
N GLU A 64 -3.81 -8.21 -4.73
CA GLU A 64 -3.12 -7.63 -3.58
C GLU A 64 -1.63 -7.88 -3.64
N ILE A 65 -0.88 -6.98 -3.00
CA ILE A 65 0.57 -7.12 -2.81
C ILE A 65 0.90 -6.75 -1.38
N LYS A 66 1.95 -7.38 -0.87
CA LYS A 66 2.47 -7.07 0.48
C LYS A 66 3.80 -6.35 0.35
N VAL A 67 3.93 -5.26 1.06
CA VAL A 67 5.17 -4.50 1.14
C VAL A 67 5.52 -4.22 2.60
N ALA A 68 6.82 -4.14 2.88
CA ALA A 68 7.31 -3.76 4.20
C ALA A 68 7.56 -2.26 4.22
N VAL A 69 7.22 -1.61 5.33
CA VAL A 69 7.60 -0.22 5.58
C VAL A 69 9.04 -0.21 6.03
N ILE A 70 9.91 0.42 5.24
CA ILE A 70 11.35 0.47 5.52
C ILE A 70 11.83 1.86 5.97
N TYR A 71 11.05 2.90 5.73
CA TYR A 71 11.37 4.25 6.17
C TYR A 71 10.08 5.05 6.31
N ILE A 72 10.07 6.02 7.22
CA ILE A 72 8.92 6.90 7.45
C ILE A 72 9.41 8.33 7.52
N LEU A 73 8.78 9.22 6.74
CA LEU A 73 9.05 10.65 6.78
C LEU A 73 7.73 11.38 7.05
N THR A 74 7.70 12.17 8.12
CA THR A 74 6.50 12.88 8.54
C THR A 74 6.59 14.37 8.22
N HIS A 75 5.45 15.06 8.30
CA HIS A 75 5.40 16.51 8.16
C HIS A 75 6.30 17.22 9.17
N ASN A 76 6.38 16.71 10.40
CA ASN A 76 7.20 17.32 11.45
C ASN A 76 8.70 17.29 11.12
N GLU A 77 9.13 16.30 10.36
CA GLU A 77 10.53 16.18 9.94
C GLU A 77 10.82 16.97 8.66
N PHE A 78 9.83 17.10 7.80
CA PHE A 78 9.99 17.76 6.50
C PHE A 78 8.66 18.37 6.07
N ASP A 79 8.57 19.68 6.03
CA ASP A 79 7.33 20.39 5.72
C ASP A 79 6.88 20.27 4.26
N GLY A 80 7.71 19.68 3.40
CA GLY A 80 7.29 19.27 2.06
C GLY A 80 6.25 18.17 2.05
N ILE A 81 6.12 17.41 3.17
CA ILE A 81 5.03 16.46 3.37
C ILE A 81 3.88 17.23 4.00
N SER A 82 2.71 17.20 3.38
CA SER A 82 1.54 17.91 3.88
C SER A 82 1.20 17.52 5.31
N GLU A 83 0.73 18.48 6.10
CA GLU A 83 0.29 18.21 7.45
C GLU A 83 -0.78 17.11 7.46
N GLY A 84 -0.67 16.18 8.40
CA GLY A 84 -1.59 15.04 8.50
C GLY A 84 -1.28 13.90 7.54
N TYR A 85 -0.19 14.01 6.76
CA TYR A 85 0.23 12.95 5.84
C TYR A 85 1.61 12.41 6.22
N VAL A 86 1.93 11.26 5.66
CA VAL A 86 3.20 10.58 5.89
C VAL A 86 3.68 9.95 4.58
N ALA A 87 4.98 10.00 4.36
CA ALA A 87 5.62 9.27 3.28
C ALA A 87 6.22 7.98 3.83
N LEU A 88 5.86 6.86 3.25
CA LEU A 88 6.32 5.54 3.64
C LEU A 88 7.21 5.00 2.53
N GLY A 89 8.48 4.77 2.84
CA GLY A 89 9.36 3.98 1.96
C GLY A 89 8.96 2.53 2.07
N ILE A 90 8.83 1.84 0.95
CA ILE A 90 8.30 0.48 0.92
C ILE A 90 9.18 -0.45 0.08
N ARG A 91 9.15 -1.74 0.41
CA ARG A 91 9.83 -2.79 -0.33
C ARG A 91 8.93 -4.01 -0.40
N ARG A 92 8.90 -4.66 -1.56
CA ARG A 92 8.13 -5.90 -1.72
C ARG A 92 8.56 -6.96 -0.71
N VAL A 93 7.57 -7.69 -0.18
CA VAL A 93 7.78 -8.81 0.75
C VAL A 93 7.49 -10.11 0.01
N GLY A 94 8.35 -11.07 0.22
CA GLY A 94 8.10 -12.43 -0.25
C GLY A 94 8.36 -12.67 -1.73
N GLY A 95 9.32 -12.06 -2.27
CA GLY A 95 9.84 -12.40 -3.59
C GLY A 95 8.90 -12.30 -4.77
#